data_5dc063175f00d5d389ab5a5ba281cb46
#
_entry.id   5dc063175f00d5d389ab5a5ba281cb46
#
_cell.length_a   1.000
_cell.length_b   1.000
_cell.length_c   1.000
_cell.angle_alpha   90.00
_cell.angle_beta   90.00
_cell.angle_gamma   90.00
#
_symmetry.space_group_name_H-M   'P 1'
#
loop_
_entity.id
_entity.type
_entity.pdbx_description
1 polymer ?
#
loop_
_entity_poly.entity_id
_entity_poly.type
_entity_poly.pdbx_seq_one_letter_code
_entity_poly.pdbx_strand_id
1 'polypeptide(L)'
;MKAWVVRAERYGSPLQAMKLETVPVPTPGIGEVIVEVRAAGINYNHIWACKGQPVGVCSLHPEEPRHIGGSDLSGVIAALGEGVKGWKIGDEVITHPNHTCGQCVECNGLDPLACLEQKAWGFETTWGSYAEYSKVQSQQLLKKPDFLSWEEASCYGLKFFTAYRMLFGAAQIKPGDRVLIWGASGGLGSYAIQLCRAVNARPICVVSSREKEEFCRTLGAEHFIQIEEFPGFTSSEAVPTAIPNEEMRRFRKKLRILADGNDPDVVFEHVGRNTFSTSVFVAKRMGKIVTCGATTGYELTFDARYLWMHQKQILGSHGCNAYDAFRANELIFKKVIRPTLTRTYSFDEAAVAHEELLARHHRGSLAITVKAQS
;
A
#
# COMPACT_ATOMS: atom_id res chain seq x y z
N MET A 1 21.11 8.07 -16.52
CA MET A 1 20.52 8.44 -15.24
C MET A 1 20.98 7.50 -14.15
N LYS A 2 21.01 7.98 -12.91
CA LYS A 2 21.19 7.12 -11.73
C LYS A 2 19.88 6.41 -11.37
N ALA A 3 19.98 5.13 -10.99
CA ALA A 3 18.84 4.33 -10.56
C ALA A 3 19.25 3.27 -9.52
N TRP A 4 18.38 2.98 -8.58
CA TRP A 4 18.50 1.84 -7.69
C TRP A 4 17.98 0.59 -8.39
N VAL A 5 18.88 -0.37 -8.63
CA VAL A 5 18.63 -1.55 -9.46
C VAL A 5 18.68 -2.82 -8.61
N VAL A 6 17.67 -3.67 -8.77
CA VAL A 6 17.66 -5.06 -8.30
C VAL A 6 17.99 -5.98 -9.47
N ARG A 7 18.82 -7.01 -9.24
CA ARG A 7 19.15 -8.08 -10.19
C ARG A 7 18.95 -9.43 -9.54
N ALA A 8 18.65 -10.44 -10.34
CA ALA A 8 18.31 -11.78 -9.86
C ALA A 8 19.43 -12.41 -9.00
N GLU A 9 20.68 -12.19 -9.36
CA GLU A 9 21.85 -12.72 -8.63
C GLU A 9 22.08 -12.05 -7.26
N ARG A 10 21.33 -10.98 -6.96
CA ARG A 10 21.46 -10.22 -5.70
C ARG A 10 20.22 -10.27 -4.82
N TYR A 11 19.22 -11.11 -5.14
CA TYR A 11 18.04 -11.22 -4.29
C TYR A 11 18.41 -11.49 -2.82
N GLY A 12 17.79 -10.74 -1.90
CA GLY A 12 18.08 -10.80 -0.49
C GLY A 12 17.50 -9.64 0.31
N SER A 13 18.21 -9.16 1.32
CA SER A 13 17.84 -7.94 2.04
C SER A 13 17.95 -6.71 1.12
N PRO A 14 17.26 -5.60 1.44
CA PRO A 14 17.38 -4.37 0.66
C PRO A 14 18.83 -3.91 0.44
N LEU A 15 19.66 -3.92 1.47
CA LEU A 15 21.09 -3.53 1.37
C LEU A 15 21.89 -4.45 0.43
N GLN A 16 21.50 -5.71 0.33
CA GLN A 16 22.13 -6.66 -0.58
C GLN A 16 21.61 -6.49 -2.01
N ALA A 17 20.31 -6.42 -2.19
CA ALA A 17 19.63 -6.48 -3.49
C ALA A 17 19.73 -5.16 -4.26
N MET A 18 19.54 -4.02 -3.58
CA MET A 18 19.53 -2.69 -4.20
C MET A 18 20.97 -2.16 -4.39
N LYS A 19 21.30 -1.78 -5.61
CA LYS A 19 22.57 -1.11 -5.91
C LYS A 19 22.32 0.09 -6.81
N LEU A 20 23.01 1.19 -6.53
CA LEU A 20 22.96 2.39 -7.36
C LEU A 20 23.79 2.17 -8.62
N GLU A 21 23.14 2.20 -9.76
CA GLU A 21 23.75 1.98 -11.08
C GLU A 21 23.45 3.16 -12.00
N THR A 22 24.31 3.35 -13.04
CA THR A 22 24.02 4.26 -14.14
C THR A 22 23.41 3.46 -15.29
N VAL A 23 22.21 3.87 -15.70
CA VAL A 23 21.43 3.21 -16.76
C VAL A 23 20.98 4.23 -17.79
N PRO A 24 20.62 3.82 -19.02
CA PRO A 24 20.02 4.73 -20.00
C PRO A 24 18.73 5.36 -19.46
N VAL A 25 18.43 6.58 -19.89
CA VAL A 25 17.11 7.19 -19.67
C VAL A 25 16.09 6.47 -20.55
N PRO A 26 14.95 6.03 -20.05
CA PRO A 26 13.93 5.39 -20.88
C PRO A 26 13.33 6.37 -21.89
N THR A 27 12.88 5.84 -23.03
CA THR A 27 12.08 6.57 -24.01
C THR A 27 10.60 6.22 -23.84
N PRO A 28 9.67 7.20 -23.98
CA PRO A 28 8.26 6.91 -23.86
C PRO A 28 7.73 6.20 -25.12
N GLY A 29 6.97 5.16 -24.93
CA GLY A 29 6.18 4.51 -25.98
C GLY A 29 4.84 5.24 -26.23
N ILE A 30 3.98 4.64 -27.06
CA ILE A 30 2.64 5.14 -27.34
C ILE A 30 1.82 5.20 -26.02
N GLY A 31 1.24 6.37 -25.72
CA GLY A 31 0.46 6.57 -24.50
C GLY A 31 1.28 6.66 -23.20
N GLU A 32 2.61 6.55 -23.27
CA GLU A 32 3.49 6.65 -22.10
C GLU A 32 4.11 8.05 -21.95
N VAL A 33 4.57 8.35 -20.76
CA VAL A 33 5.30 9.58 -20.44
C VAL A 33 6.57 9.27 -19.66
N ILE A 34 7.55 10.16 -19.75
CA ILE A 34 8.71 10.16 -18.86
C ILE A 34 8.49 11.24 -17.82
N VAL A 35 8.61 10.86 -16.56
CA VAL A 35 8.55 11.76 -15.41
C VAL A 35 9.95 11.92 -14.84
N GLU A 36 10.42 13.16 -14.69
CA GLU A 36 11.57 13.48 -13.86
C GLU A 36 11.15 13.38 -12.40
N VAL A 37 11.68 12.40 -11.71
CA VAL A 37 11.27 12.07 -10.33
C VAL A 37 11.87 13.09 -9.36
N ARG A 38 11.02 13.75 -8.58
CA ARG A 38 11.43 14.63 -7.48
C ARG A 38 11.50 13.88 -6.17
N ALA A 39 10.50 13.07 -5.87
CA ALA A 39 10.48 12.20 -4.72
C ALA A 39 9.79 10.86 -5.01
N ALA A 40 10.15 9.84 -4.26
CA ALA A 40 9.61 8.49 -4.37
C ALA A 40 9.16 7.96 -3.01
N GLY A 41 7.97 7.39 -2.93
CA GLY A 41 7.45 6.75 -1.72
C GLY A 41 8.03 5.35 -1.52
N ILE A 42 8.28 4.99 -0.27
CA ILE A 42 8.80 3.67 0.10
C ILE A 42 7.65 2.75 0.44
N ASN A 43 7.59 1.59 -0.22
CA ASN A 43 6.49 0.62 -0.10
C ASN A 43 6.99 -0.81 0.13
N TYR A 44 6.18 -1.62 0.83
CA TYR A 44 6.55 -2.97 1.20
C TYR A 44 6.69 -3.93 0.00
N ASN A 45 5.99 -3.65 -1.11
CA ASN A 45 6.13 -4.45 -2.33
C ASN A 45 7.57 -4.49 -2.85
N HIS A 46 8.35 -3.41 -2.65
CA HIS A 46 9.76 -3.42 -3.04
C HIS A 46 10.62 -4.32 -2.13
N ILE A 47 10.22 -4.56 -0.88
CA ILE A 47 10.85 -5.59 -0.03
C ILE A 47 10.66 -6.97 -0.68
N TRP A 48 9.48 -7.25 -1.22
CA TRP A 48 9.24 -8.50 -1.96
C TRP A 48 10.07 -8.55 -3.24
N ALA A 49 10.16 -7.45 -3.99
CA ALA A 49 11.03 -7.36 -5.18
C ALA A 49 12.50 -7.65 -4.85
N CYS A 50 13.03 -7.08 -3.76
CA CYS A 50 14.37 -7.38 -3.28
C CYS A 50 14.60 -8.86 -2.96
N LYS A 51 13.57 -9.54 -2.44
CA LYS A 51 13.63 -10.97 -2.09
C LYS A 51 13.33 -11.91 -3.27
N GLY A 52 12.91 -11.38 -4.42
CA GLY A 52 12.42 -12.18 -5.53
C GLY A 52 11.15 -12.98 -5.20
N GLN A 53 10.25 -12.43 -4.40
CA GLN A 53 9.04 -13.07 -3.89
C GLN A 53 7.80 -12.22 -4.12
N PRO A 54 6.61 -12.82 -4.35
CA PRO A 54 6.36 -14.25 -4.64
C PRO A 54 6.89 -14.69 -5.99
N VAL A 55 7.28 -13.75 -6.85
CA VAL A 55 7.86 -13.97 -8.17
C VAL A 55 9.17 -13.20 -8.29
N GLY A 56 10.15 -13.75 -8.99
CA GLY A 56 11.39 -13.04 -9.30
C GLY A 56 11.13 -11.91 -10.28
N VAL A 57 11.12 -10.65 -9.82
CA VAL A 57 10.77 -9.48 -10.65
C VAL A 57 11.63 -9.33 -11.89
N CYS A 58 12.90 -9.75 -11.84
CA CYS A 58 13.79 -9.74 -13.00
C CYS A 58 13.40 -10.77 -14.08
N SER A 59 12.72 -11.85 -13.72
CA SER A 59 12.26 -12.87 -14.69
C SER A 59 11.01 -12.43 -15.46
N LEU A 60 10.32 -11.39 -15.01
CA LEU A 60 9.17 -10.82 -15.71
C LEU A 60 9.58 -10.01 -16.97
N HIS A 61 10.88 -9.65 -17.07
CA HIS A 61 11.44 -8.83 -18.14
C HIS A 61 12.78 -9.43 -18.61
N PRO A 62 12.77 -10.60 -19.27
CA PRO A 62 14.01 -11.29 -19.66
C PRO A 62 14.87 -10.48 -20.66
N GLU A 63 14.25 -9.60 -21.43
CA GLU A 63 14.93 -8.66 -22.35
C GLU A 63 15.64 -7.50 -21.60
N GLU A 64 15.24 -7.22 -20.38
CA GLU A 64 15.85 -6.23 -19.50
C GLU A 64 16.13 -6.85 -18.13
N PRO A 65 17.25 -7.56 -17.92
CA PRO A 65 17.51 -8.36 -16.70
C PRO A 65 17.89 -7.48 -15.51
N ARG A 66 17.20 -6.37 -15.35
CA ARG A 66 17.27 -5.44 -14.21
C ARG A 66 15.87 -5.00 -13.83
N HIS A 67 15.68 -4.68 -12.55
CA HIS A 67 14.44 -4.14 -12.08
C HIS A 67 14.70 -2.81 -11.34
N ILE A 68 14.08 -1.75 -11.82
CA ILE A 68 14.00 -0.46 -11.12
C ILE A 68 12.62 -0.40 -10.50
N GLY A 69 12.57 -0.56 -9.18
CA GLY A 69 11.32 -0.60 -8.43
C GLY A 69 10.78 0.78 -8.06
N GLY A 70 9.78 0.77 -7.17
CA GLY A 70 9.13 1.97 -6.67
C GLY A 70 7.80 2.24 -7.37
N SER A 71 6.71 2.19 -6.58
CA SER A 71 5.32 2.26 -7.06
C SER A 71 4.61 3.54 -6.65
N ASP A 72 5.36 4.51 -6.15
CA ASP A 72 4.89 5.85 -5.80
C ASP A 72 5.89 6.89 -6.27
N LEU A 73 5.45 7.93 -6.94
CA LEU A 73 6.29 9.08 -7.25
C LEU A 73 5.51 10.40 -7.16
N SER A 74 6.28 11.46 -7.02
CA SER A 74 5.92 12.81 -7.42
C SER A 74 7.03 13.37 -8.31
N GLY A 75 6.67 14.10 -9.33
CA GLY A 75 7.65 14.60 -10.28
C GLY A 75 7.05 15.49 -11.36
N VAL A 76 7.87 15.79 -12.37
CA VAL A 76 7.53 16.68 -13.47
C VAL A 76 7.61 15.91 -14.78
N ILE A 77 6.62 16.07 -15.64
CA ILE A 77 6.63 15.44 -16.97
C ILE A 77 7.79 16.02 -17.79
N ALA A 78 8.73 15.15 -18.20
CA ALA A 78 9.90 15.50 -18.98
C ALA A 78 9.76 15.18 -20.48
N ALA A 79 8.99 14.14 -20.85
CA ALA A 79 8.71 13.80 -22.22
C ALA A 79 7.36 13.11 -22.36
N LEU A 80 6.75 13.25 -23.54
CA LEU A 80 5.47 12.65 -23.91
C LEU A 80 5.68 11.70 -25.09
N GLY A 81 5.09 10.52 -25.00
CA GLY A 81 4.98 9.59 -26.12
C GLY A 81 3.85 9.96 -27.07
N GLU A 82 3.82 9.30 -28.21
CA GLU A 82 2.75 9.49 -29.19
C GLU A 82 1.38 9.15 -28.58
N GLY A 83 0.35 9.92 -28.95
CA GLY A 83 -1.03 9.69 -28.52
C GLY A 83 -1.37 10.19 -27.10
N VAL A 84 -0.42 10.69 -26.32
CA VAL A 84 -0.70 11.26 -24.99
C VAL A 84 -1.55 12.53 -25.15
N LYS A 85 -2.65 12.62 -24.40
CA LYS A 85 -3.56 13.76 -24.36
C LYS A 85 -3.80 14.23 -22.93
N GLY A 86 -4.10 15.53 -22.76
CA GLY A 86 -4.44 16.11 -21.45
C GLY A 86 -3.25 16.44 -20.55
N TRP A 87 -2.03 16.12 -20.97
CA TRP A 87 -0.79 16.40 -20.26
C TRP A 87 0.20 17.18 -21.14
N LYS A 88 1.08 17.95 -20.52
CA LYS A 88 2.17 18.69 -21.18
C LYS A 88 3.46 18.55 -20.40
N ILE A 89 4.58 18.75 -21.07
CA ILE A 89 5.90 18.85 -20.44
C ILE A 89 5.85 19.99 -19.40
N GLY A 90 6.39 19.72 -18.22
CA GLY A 90 6.38 20.65 -17.09
C GLY A 90 5.21 20.49 -16.12
N ASP A 91 4.20 19.66 -16.42
CA ASP A 91 3.12 19.38 -15.47
C ASP A 91 3.63 18.60 -14.24
N GLU A 92 3.20 19.05 -13.06
CA GLU A 92 3.49 18.38 -11.77
C GLU A 92 2.50 17.26 -11.52
N VAL A 93 3.03 16.05 -11.30
CA VAL A 93 2.22 14.83 -11.25
C VAL A 93 2.59 13.91 -10.09
N ILE A 94 1.62 13.09 -9.72
CA ILE A 94 1.79 11.84 -8.96
C ILE A 94 1.25 10.69 -9.78
N THR A 95 1.46 9.46 -9.32
CA THR A 95 0.98 8.25 -10.01
C THR A 95 0.09 7.38 -9.14
N HIS A 96 -0.77 6.60 -9.78
CA HIS A 96 -1.32 5.39 -9.17
C HIS A 96 -0.65 4.15 -9.77
N PRO A 97 -0.58 3.02 -9.01
CA PRO A 97 0.29 1.89 -9.38
C PRO A 97 -0.34 0.93 -10.39
N ASN A 98 -1.54 1.17 -10.89
CA ASN A 98 -2.25 0.23 -11.75
C ASN A 98 -1.95 0.48 -13.24
N HIS A 99 -1.11 -0.39 -13.84
CA HIS A 99 -0.84 -0.42 -15.26
C HIS A 99 -1.83 -1.38 -15.94
N THR A 100 -2.48 -0.97 -17.05
CA THR A 100 -3.51 -1.76 -17.75
C THR A 100 -3.43 -1.54 -19.26
N CYS A 101 -4.08 -2.42 -20.07
CA CYS A 101 -4.08 -2.24 -21.53
C CYS A 101 -4.93 -1.04 -21.99
N GLY A 102 -5.91 -0.59 -21.21
CA GLY A 102 -6.76 0.55 -21.53
C GLY A 102 -7.85 0.31 -22.56
N GLN A 103 -7.94 -0.88 -23.17
CA GLN A 103 -8.84 -1.14 -24.33
C GLN A 103 -9.74 -2.38 -24.22
N CYS A 104 -9.51 -3.28 -23.26
CA CYS A 104 -10.37 -4.44 -23.04
C CYS A 104 -11.70 -4.05 -22.36
N VAL A 105 -12.63 -5.00 -22.26
CA VAL A 105 -13.94 -4.77 -21.63
C VAL A 105 -13.81 -4.40 -20.16
N GLU A 106 -12.86 -4.99 -19.46
CA GLU A 106 -12.58 -4.68 -18.06
C GLU A 106 -12.11 -3.23 -17.88
N CYS A 107 -11.23 -2.74 -18.77
CA CYS A 107 -10.77 -1.36 -18.76
C CYS A 107 -11.85 -0.34 -19.12
N ASN A 108 -12.83 -0.74 -19.96
CA ASN A 108 -13.81 0.18 -20.54
C ASN A 108 -15.24 0.03 -20.00
N GLY A 109 -15.47 -0.70 -18.95
CA GLY A 109 -16.85 -0.83 -18.46
C GLY A 109 -17.02 -1.60 -17.18
N LEU A 110 -16.05 -2.43 -16.79
CA LEU A 110 -16.13 -3.22 -15.58
C LEU A 110 -15.20 -2.66 -14.49
N ASP A 111 -14.03 -3.25 -14.35
CA ASP A 111 -13.00 -2.81 -13.41
C ASP A 111 -11.62 -3.07 -14.03
N PRO A 112 -10.84 -2.04 -14.32
CA PRO A 112 -9.47 -2.19 -14.86
C PRO A 112 -8.55 -3.11 -14.05
N LEU A 113 -8.84 -3.36 -12.77
CA LEU A 113 -8.09 -4.33 -11.97
C LEU A 113 -8.32 -5.79 -12.40
N ALA A 114 -9.37 -6.07 -13.17
CA ALA A 114 -9.63 -7.37 -13.76
C ALA A 114 -9.02 -7.55 -15.17
N CYS A 115 -8.34 -6.53 -15.70
CA CYS A 115 -7.64 -6.60 -16.98
C CYS A 115 -6.58 -7.71 -16.97
N LEU A 116 -6.55 -8.58 -17.97
CA LEU A 116 -5.56 -9.67 -18.06
C LEU A 116 -4.12 -9.17 -18.24
N GLU A 117 -3.94 -7.94 -18.73
CA GLU A 117 -2.64 -7.28 -18.85
C GLU A 117 -2.33 -6.34 -17.67
N GLN A 118 -3.15 -6.43 -16.60
CA GLN A 118 -2.91 -5.63 -15.41
C GLN A 118 -1.55 -5.99 -14.79
N LYS A 119 -0.79 -4.95 -14.44
CA LYS A 119 0.49 -5.07 -13.73
C LYS A 119 0.58 -4.02 -12.63
N ALA A 120 1.18 -4.38 -11.52
CA ALA A 120 1.56 -3.44 -10.47
C ALA A 120 2.80 -2.66 -10.94
N TRP A 121 2.61 -1.39 -11.32
CA TRP A 121 3.71 -0.53 -11.76
C TRP A 121 4.78 -0.40 -10.66
N GLY A 122 6.05 -0.52 -11.08
CA GLY A 122 7.19 -0.47 -10.18
C GLY A 122 7.40 -1.73 -9.33
N PHE A 123 6.59 -2.79 -9.57
CA PHE A 123 6.80 -4.14 -9.05
C PHE A 123 6.81 -5.17 -10.19
N GLU A 124 5.76 -5.20 -11.03
CA GLU A 124 5.66 -6.07 -12.20
C GLU A 124 6.13 -5.38 -13.49
N THR A 125 6.43 -4.09 -13.43
CA THR A 125 7.09 -3.31 -14.50
C THR A 125 8.47 -2.88 -14.04
N THR A 126 9.40 -2.59 -14.98
CA THR A 126 10.82 -2.38 -14.64
C THR A 126 11.28 -0.93 -14.58
N TRP A 127 10.42 0.07 -14.80
CA TRP A 127 10.78 1.49 -14.84
C TRP A 127 10.07 2.27 -13.72
N GLY A 128 10.22 1.84 -12.47
CA GLY A 128 9.63 2.47 -11.30
C GLY A 128 10.34 3.75 -10.84
N SER A 129 9.96 4.22 -9.65
CA SER A 129 10.31 5.57 -9.16
C SER A 129 11.67 5.67 -8.46
N TYR A 130 12.40 4.58 -8.25
CA TYR A 130 13.72 4.66 -7.61
C TYR A 130 14.82 4.97 -8.62
N ALA A 131 14.60 5.98 -9.45
CA ALA A 131 15.49 6.50 -10.45
C ALA A 131 15.24 7.99 -10.70
N GLU A 132 16.20 8.69 -11.34
CA GLU A 132 16.03 10.11 -11.71
C GLU A 132 14.90 10.33 -12.72
N TYR A 133 14.59 9.35 -13.55
CA TYR A 133 13.48 9.35 -14.49
C TYR A 133 12.73 8.04 -14.46
N SER A 134 11.41 8.11 -14.55
CA SER A 134 10.52 6.97 -14.56
C SER A 134 9.62 6.97 -15.78
N LYS A 135 9.23 5.78 -16.25
CA LYS A 135 8.31 5.61 -17.38
C LYS A 135 6.98 5.08 -16.88
N VAL A 136 5.90 5.77 -17.21
CA VAL A 136 4.53 5.44 -16.78
C VAL A 136 3.54 5.64 -17.92
N GLN A 137 2.40 4.96 -17.88
CA GLN A 137 1.28 5.25 -18.77
C GLN A 137 0.66 6.61 -18.39
N SER A 138 0.26 7.41 -19.39
CA SER A 138 -0.38 8.71 -19.15
C SER A 138 -1.67 8.60 -18.33
N GLN A 139 -2.38 7.49 -18.42
CA GLN A 139 -3.58 7.20 -17.63
C GLN A 139 -3.31 6.92 -16.14
N GLN A 140 -2.05 6.67 -15.77
CA GLN A 140 -1.66 6.50 -14.36
C GLN A 140 -1.40 7.83 -13.65
N LEU A 141 -1.37 8.93 -14.38
CA LEU A 141 -1.03 10.24 -13.83
C LEU A 141 -2.23 10.91 -13.19
N LEU A 142 -1.97 11.59 -12.07
CA LEU A 142 -2.87 12.53 -11.42
C LEU A 142 -2.12 13.84 -11.15
N LYS A 143 -2.85 14.94 -11.05
CA LYS A 143 -2.24 16.21 -10.65
C LYS A 143 -1.73 16.13 -9.22
N LYS A 144 -0.53 16.60 -8.99
CA LYS A 144 0.00 16.83 -7.65
C LYS A 144 -0.74 18.03 -7.03
N PRO A 145 -1.19 17.95 -5.77
CA PRO A 145 -1.67 19.12 -5.05
C PRO A 145 -0.55 20.15 -4.82
N ASP A 146 -0.77 21.40 -5.22
CA ASP A 146 0.25 22.46 -5.18
C ASP A 146 0.75 22.77 -3.76
N PHE A 147 -0.10 22.53 -2.76
CA PHE A 147 0.21 22.80 -1.35
C PHE A 147 1.02 21.69 -0.66
N LEU A 148 1.30 20.57 -1.33
CA LEU A 148 2.12 19.49 -0.80
C LEU A 148 3.57 19.60 -1.32
N SER A 149 4.51 19.27 -0.44
CA SER A 149 5.89 19.03 -0.86
C SER A 149 5.97 17.82 -1.81
N TRP A 150 7.09 17.66 -2.51
CA TRP A 150 7.31 16.50 -3.36
C TRP A 150 7.27 15.19 -2.56
N GLU A 151 7.89 15.18 -1.39
CA GLU A 151 7.96 14.02 -0.51
C GLU A 151 6.58 13.64 0.04
N GLU A 152 5.79 14.60 0.49
CA GLU A 152 4.40 14.36 0.91
C GLU A 152 3.56 13.81 -0.24
N ALA A 153 3.70 14.38 -1.42
CA ALA A 153 2.95 13.96 -2.61
C ALA A 153 3.36 12.56 -3.10
N SER A 154 4.64 12.16 -2.91
CA SER A 154 5.14 10.86 -3.35
C SER A 154 4.73 9.69 -2.45
N CYS A 155 4.20 9.93 -1.26
CA CYS A 155 4.08 8.86 -0.25
C CYS A 155 2.66 8.31 -0.07
N TYR A 156 1.70 8.68 -0.92
CA TYR A 156 0.31 8.25 -0.74
C TYR A 156 -0.31 7.50 -1.94
N GLY A 157 0.22 7.59 -3.15
CA GLY A 157 -0.36 7.00 -4.36
C GLY A 157 -0.70 5.50 -4.24
N LEU A 158 0.25 4.68 -3.79
CA LEU A 158 -0.03 3.26 -3.56
C LEU A 158 -0.85 3.05 -2.27
N LYS A 159 -0.37 3.59 -1.15
CA LYS A 159 -0.92 3.26 0.18
C LYS A 159 -2.33 3.79 0.40
N PHE A 160 -2.54 5.08 0.14
CA PHE A 160 -3.83 5.71 0.35
C PHE A 160 -4.87 5.20 -0.65
N PHE A 161 -4.52 5.10 -1.92
CA PHE A 161 -5.45 4.64 -2.94
C PHE A 161 -5.85 3.17 -2.72
N THR A 162 -4.92 2.33 -2.27
CA THR A 162 -5.24 0.95 -1.85
C THR A 162 -6.19 0.94 -0.65
N ALA A 163 -5.92 1.75 0.39
CA ALA A 163 -6.81 1.84 1.56
C ALA A 163 -8.21 2.34 1.17
N TYR A 164 -8.29 3.31 0.25
CA TYR A 164 -9.55 3.80 -0.30
C TYR A 164 -10.32 2.67 -1.00
N ARG A 165 -9.67 1.95 -1.91
CA ARG A 165 -10.25 0.80 -2.60
C ARG A 165 -10.74 -0.28 -1.63
N MET A 166 -9.92 -0.63 -0.65
CA MET A 166 -10.28 -1.63 0.36
C MET A 166 -11.55 -1.25 1.12
N LEU A 167 -11.64 -0.01 1.58
CA LEU A 167 -12.74 0.42 2.46
C LEU A 167 -13.99 0.83 1.69
N PHE A 168 -13.86 1.54 0.57
CA PHE A 168 -15.02 2.04 -0.18
C PHE A 168 -15.38 1.14 -1.37
N GLY A 169 -14.40 0.67 -2.14
CA GLY A 169 -14.66 -0.21 -3.26
C GLY A 169 -15.09 -1.62 -2.84
N ALA A 170 -14.27 -2.27 -2.02
CA ALA A 170 -14.49 -3.68 -1.64
C ALA A 170 -15.38 -3.83 -0.40
N ALA A 171 -14.98 -3.27 0.75
CA ALA A 171 -15.72 -3.45 2.00
C ALA A 171 -17.00 -2.60 2.08
N GLN A 172 -17.05 -1.45 1.37
CA GLN A 172 -18.18 -0.53 1.34
C GLN A 172 -18.60 -0.12 2.76
N ILE A 173 -17.65 0.45 3.52
CA ILE A 173 -17.90 0.90 4.89
C ILE A 173 -18.99 1.98 4.95
N LYS A 174 -19.70 2.01 6.07
CA LYS A 174 -20.82 2.92 6.32
C LYS A 174 -20.60 3.72 7.60
N PRO A 175 -21.28 4.86 7.77
CA PRO A 175 -21.31 5.55 9.03
C PRO A 175 -21.73 4.62 10.17
N GLY A 176 -21.00 4.66 11.28
CA GLY A 176 -21.22 3.81 12.45
C GLY A 176 -20.57 2.42 12.41
N ASP A 177 -20.04 1.97 11.26
CA ASP A 177 -19.28 0.72 11.19
C ASP A 177 -18.06 0.74 12.10
N ARG A 178 -17.79 -0.37 12.77
CA ARG A 178 -16.59 -0.62 13.56
C ARG A 178 -15.59 -1.31 12.67
N VAL A 179 -14.43 -0.70 12.50
CA VAL A 179 -13.37 -1.21 11.61
C VAL A 179 -12.15 -1.60 12.44
N LEU A 180 -11.87 -2.89 12.56
CA LEU A 180 -10.61 -3.35 13.14
C LEU A 180 -9.48 -3.17 12.13
N ILE A 181 -8.44 -2.43 12.50
CA ILE A 181 -7.31 -2.13 11.62
C ILE A 181 -6.04 -2.76 12.18
N TRP A 182 -5.54 -3.81 11.54
CA TRP A 182 -4.23 -4.36 11.84
C TRP A 182 -3.12 -3.44 11.32
N GLY A 183 -2.03 -3.33 12.08
CA GLY A 183 -0.89 -2.48 11.68
C GLY A 183 -1.29 -1.01 11.45
N ALA A 184 -2.15 -0.49 12.31
CA ALA A 184 -2.83 0.80 12.16
C ALA A 184 -1.87 1.99 12.01
N SER A 185 -0.69 1.94 12.61
CA SER A 185 0.33 3.00 12.55
C SER A 185 1.19 2.98 11.28
N GLY A 186 1.10 1.93 10.47
CA GLY A 186 1.84 1.84 9.20
C GLY A 186 1.25 2.72 8.11
N GLY A 187 1.94 2.77 6.96
CA GLY A 187 1.50 3.61 5.84
C GLY A 187 0.06 3.35 5.41
N LEU A 188 -0.33 2.09 5.23
CA LEU A 188 -1.69 1.72 4.81
C LEU A 188 -2.72 1.98 5.91
N GLY A 189 -2.43 1.53 7.15
CA GLY A 189 -3.34 1.66 8.29
C GLY A 189 -3.62 3.11 8.69
N SER A 190 -2.63 3.99 8.56
CA SER A 190 -2.77 5.42 8.87
C SER A 190 -3.77 6.13 7.95
N TYR A 191 -3.89 5.71 6.70
CA TYR A 191 -4.94 6.20 5.79
C TYR A 191 -6.29 5.54 6.10
N ALA A 192 -6.31 4.27 6.46
CA ALA A 192 -7.55 3.60 6.88
C ALA A 192 -8.21 4.29 8.08
N ILE A 193 -7.42 4.75 9.07
CA ILE A 193 -7.92 5.56 10.20
C ILE A 193 -8.63 6.81 9.70
N GLN A 194 -7.96 7.62 8.87
CA GLN A 194 -8.50 8.87 8.36
C GLN A 194 -9.76 8.64 7.51
N LEU A 195 -9.78 7.60 6.66
CA LEU A 195 -10.94 7.24 5.85
C LEU A 195 -12.14 6.83 6.70
N CYS A 196 -11.92 6.04 7.75
CA CYS A 196 -12.98 5.70 8.71
C CYS A 196 -13.57 6.97 9.35
N ARG A 197 -12.71 7.88 9.82
CA ARG A 197 -13.14 9.14 10.42
C ARG A 197 -13.92 10.04 9.46
N ALA A 198 -13.49 10.09 8.20
CA ALA A 198 -14.14 10.89 7.16
C ALA A 198 -15.60 10.51 6.89
N VAL A 199 -15.99 9.25 7.18
CA VAL A 199 -17.38 8.76 7.03
C VAL A 199 -18.07 8.43 8.36
N ASN A 200 -17.53 8.89 9.49
CA ASN A 200 -18.04 8.56 10.82
C ASN A 200 -18.11 7.05 11.12
N ALA A 201 -17.22 6.25 10.52
CA ALA A 201 -16.95 4.90 10.97
C ALA A 201 -15.93 4.93 12.13
N ARG A 202 -15.94 3.92 12.98
CA ARG A 202 -15.14 3.83 14.20
C ARG A 202 -13.91 2.93 13.98
N PRO A 203 -12.70 3.48 13.84
CA PRO A 203 -11.48 2.67 13.76
C PRO A 203 -11.12 2.11 15.14
N ILE A 204 -10.79 0.82 15.21
CA ILE A 204 -10.20 0.14 16.37
C ILE A 204 -8.82 -0.31 15.94
N CYS A 205 -7.79 0.31 16.49
CA CYS A 205 -6.43 0.25 15.97
C CYS A 205 -5.58 -0.76 16.73
N VAL A 206 -4.97 -1.71 16.02
CA VAL A 206 -3.93 -2.59 16.59
C VAL A 206 -2.57 -1.97 16.33
N VAL A 207 -1.83 -1.68 17.40
CA VAL A 207 -0.52 -1.02 17.38
C VAL A 207 0.50 -1.78 18.23
N SER A 208 1.80 -1.54 17.99
CA SER A 208 2.90 -2.26 18.65
C SER A 208 3.71 -1.42 19.64
N SER A 209 3.30 -0.20 19.93
CA SER A 209 3.93 0.63 20.95
C SER A 209 3.06 1.84 21.30
N ARG A 210 3.33 2.47 22.44
CA ARG A 210 2.68 3.72 22.86
C ARG A 210 2.96 4.87 21.89
N GLU A 211 4.16 4.98 21.39
CA GLU A 211 4.52 6.00 20.38
C GLU A 211 3.68 5.87 19.10
N LYS A 212 3.45 4.63 18.65
CA LYS A 212 2.59 4.35 17.50
C LYS A 212 1.11 4.62 17.80
N GLU A 213 0.66 4.40 19.03
CA GLU A 213 -0.66 4.80 19.48
C GLU A 213 -0.84 6.32 19.41
N GLU A 214 0.12 7.09 19.97
CA GLU A 214 0.10 8.55 19.93
C GLU A 214 0.03 9.08 18.50
N PHE A 215 0.81 8.51 17.59
CA PHE A 215 0.73 8.84 16.17
C PHE A 215 -0.68 8.60 15.61
N CYS A 216 -1.29 7.44 15.88
CA CYS A 216 -2.64 7.15 15.43
C CYS A 216 -3.69 8.10 16.04
N ARG A 217 -3.49 8.55 17.27
CA ARG A 217 -4.36 9.58 17.90
C ARG A 217 -4.35 10.90 17.13
N THR A 218 -3.18 11.32 16.60
CA THR A 218 -3.11 12.53 15.75
C THR A 218 -3.91 12.42 14.46
N LEU A 219 -4.27 11.20 14.05
CA LEU A 219 -5.10 10.90 12.89
C LEU A 219 -6.59 10.72 13.24
N GLY A 220 -6.95 10.88 14.52
CA GLY A 220 -8.32 10.80 15.01
C GLY A 220 -8.76 9.43 15.53
N ALA A 221 -7.84 8.48 15.74
CA ALA A 221 -8.15 7.21 16.39
C ALA A 221 -8.30 7.39 17.92
N GLU A 222 -9.26 6.67 18.51
CA GLU A 222 -9.57 6.75 19.94
C GLU A 222 -9.47 5.39 20.63
N HIS A 223 -9.54 4.28 19.88
CA HIS A 223 -9.62 2.92 20.40
C HIS A 223 -8.40 2.10 19.97
N PHE A 224 -7.69 1.52 20.95
CA PHE A 224 -6.40 0.86 20.72
C PHE A 224 -6.30 -0.49 21.42
N ILE A 225 -5.63 -1.43 20.73
CA ILE A 225 -5.19 -2.70 21.27
C ILE A 225 -3.66 -2.76 21.07
N GLN A 226 -2.92 -2.93 22.15
CA GLN A 226 -1.47 -3.15 22.09
C GLN A 226 -1.21 -4.62 21.73
N ILE A 227 -0.54 -4.86 20.60
CA ILE A 227 -0.30 -6.22 20.09
C ILE A 227 0.63 -7.01 21.00
N GLU A 228 1.48 -6.33 21.78
CA GLU A 228 2.40 -6.94 22.74
C GLU A 228 1.67 -7.75 23.84
N GLU A 229 0.41 -7.43 24.12
CA GLU A 229 -0.44 -8.21 25.02
C GLU A 229 -0.81 -9.59 24.43
N PHE A 230 -0.51 -9.83 23.15
CA PHE A 230 -0.90 -11.00 22.36
C PHE A 230 0.30 -11.54 21.57
N PRO A 231 1.29 -12.14 22.24
CA PRO A 231 2.57 -12.53 21.63
C PRO A 231 2.42 -13.55 20.49
N GLY A 232 1.38 -14.39 20.50
CA GLY A 232 1.12 -15.33 19.42
C GLY A 232 0.82 -14.69 18.07
N PHE A 233 0.49 -13.39 18.00
CA PHE A 233 0.29 -12.69 16.73
C PHE A 233 1.58 -12.08 16.17
N THR A 234 2.64 -12.01 16.97
CA THR A 234 3.91 -11.37 16.59
C THR A 234 5.05 -12.36 16.39
N SER A 235 4.95 -13.57 16.96
CA SER A 235 5.97 -14.60 16.86
C SER A 235 6.12 -15.11 15.42
N SER A 236 7.36 -15.16 14.94
CA SER A 236 7.71 -15.82 13.66
C SER A 236 7.55 -17.34 13.72
N GLU A 237 7.57 -17.92 14.92
CA GLU A 237 7.41 -19.34 15.18
C GLU A 237 5.95 -19.73 15.46
N ALA A 238 5.05 -18.75 15.56
CA ALA A 238 3.64 -19.03 15.80
C ALA A 238 3.07 -19.90 14.68
N VAL A 239 2.60 -21.09 15.05
CA VAL A 239 1.84 -21.94 14.15
C VAL A 239 0.42 -21.38 14.08
N PRO A 240 -0.04 -20.90 12.91
CA PRO A 240 -1.40 -20.43 12.77
C PRO A 240 -2.37 -21.55 13.14
N THR A 241 -3.28 -21.27 14.07
CA THR A 241 -4.33 -22.22 14.43
C THR A 241 -5.64 -21.81 13.75
N ALA A 242 -6.31 -22.80 13.14
CA ALA A 242 -7.66 -22.59 12.61
C ALA A 242 -8.68 -22.44 13.75
N ILE A 243 -8.50 -23.20 14.83
CA ILE A 243 -9.43 -23.22 15.97
C ILE A 243 -9.08 -22.07 16.93
N PRO A 244 -10.07 -21.25 17.34
CA PRO A 244 -9.82 -20.16 18.27
C PRO A 244 -9.24 -20.65 19.59
N ASN A 245 -8.02 -20.22 19.89
CA ASN A 245 -7.33 -20.48 21.14
C ASN A 245 -7.71 -19.44 22.23
N GLU A 246 -7.13 -19.58 23.40
CA GLU A 246 -7.40 -18.67 24.54
C GLU A 246 -6.99 -17.23 24.22
N GLU A 247 -5.86 -17.04 23.55
CA GLU A 247 -5.35 -15.72 23.18
C GLU A 247 -6.30 -14.99 22.20
N MET A 248 -6.82 -15.69 21.19
CA MET A 248 -7.82 -15.14 20.26
C MET A 248 -9.12 -14.77 20.98
N ARG A 249 -9.56 -15.58 21.97
CA ARG A 249 -10.75 -15.25 22.79
C ARG A 249 -10.50 -14.05 23.69
N ARG A 250 -9.31 -13.93 24.27
CA ARG A 250 -8.88 -12.78 25.08
C ARG A 250 -8.81 -11.51 24.23
N PHE A 251 -8.25 -11.59 23.01
CA PHE A 251 -8.25 -10.49 22.04
C PHE A 251 -9.66 -10.05 21.70
N ARG A 252 -10.56 -10.97 21.35
CA ARG A 252 -11.97 -10.65 21.06
C ARG A 252 -12.67 -10.00 22.24
N LYS A 253 -12.41 -10.46 23.48
CA LYS A 253 -12.99 -9.82 24.68
C LYS A 253 -12.56 -8.37 24.80
N LYS A 254 -11.27 -8.07 24.63
CA LYS A 254 -10.75 -6.70 24.65
C LYS A 254 -11.33 -5.85 23.51
N LEU A 255 -11.38 -6.41 22.31
CA LEU A 255 -11.97 -5.76 21.14
C LEU A 255 -13.43 -5.37 21.39
N ARG A 256 -14.23 -6.25 21.95
CA ARG A 256 -15.66 -5.99 22.27
C ARG A 256 -15.85 -4.89 23.33
N ILE A 257 -14.95 -4.78 24.29
CA ILE A 257 -14.99 -3.67 25.26
C ILE A 257 -14.84 -2.33 24.51
N LEU A 258 -13.93 -2.25 23.53
CA LEU A 258 -13.70 -1.05 22.73
C LEU A 258 -14.80 -0.79 21.69
N ALA A 259 -15.60 -1.79 21.39
CA ALA A 259 -16.65 -1.79 20.37
C ALA A 259 -18.08 -1.81 20.99
N ASP A 260 -18.26 -1.35 22.23
CA ASP A 260 -19.52 -1.31 22.97
C ASP A 260 -20.24 -2.68 22.99
N GLY A 261 -19.49 -3.74 23.29
CA GLY A 261 -19.99 -5.11 23.36
C GLY A 261 -20.15 -5.85 22.04
N ASN A 262 -19.83 -5.20 20.92
CA ASN A 262 -20.00 -5.76 19.56
C ASN A 262 -18.70 -6.30 18.97
N ASP A 263 -18.82 -7.12 17.94
CA ASP A 263 -17.73 -7.51 17.06
C ASP A 263 -17.59 -6.50 15.90
N PRO A 264 -16.43 -6.36 15.24
CA PRO A 264 -16.22 -5.39 14.16
C PRO A 264 -17.05 -5.75 12.91
N ASP A 265 -17.57 -4.71 12.26
CA ASP A 265 -18.29 -4.79 10.99
C ASP A 265 -17.35 -5.15 9.86
N VAL A 266 -16.14 -4.58 9.88
CA VAL A 266 -15.09 -4.79 8.90
C VAL A 266 -13.77 -5.04 9.61
N VAL A 267 -12.98 -5.97 9.08
CA VAL A 267 -11.57 -6.15 9.44
C VAL A 267 -10.70 -5.73 8.25
N PHE A 268 -9.88 -4.71 8.47
CA PHE A 268 -8.90 -4.23 7.50
C PHE A 268 -7.59 -5.00 7.70
N GLU A 269 -7.32 -5.92 6.77
CA GLU A 269 -6.28 -6.93 6.88
C GLU A 269 -5.19 -6.75 5.81
N HIS A 270 -3.93 -6.84 6.21
CA HIS A 270 -2.78 -6.86 5.31
C HIS A 270 -1.55 -7.55 5.93
N VAL A 271 -1.73 -8.09 7.13
CA VAL A 271 -0.68 -8.82 7.86
C VAL A 271 -0.60 -10.27 7.37
N GLY A 272 -1.75 -10.93 7.24
CA GLY A 272 -1.84 -12.26 6.65
C GLY A 272 -1.72 -13.39 7.68
N ARG A 273 -0.77 -14.31 7.46
CA ARG A 273 -0.67 -15.58 8.19
C ARG A 273 -0.89 -15.48 9.71
N ASN A 274 -0.29 -14.50 10.36
CA ASN A 274 -0.32 -14.41 11.82
C ASN A 274 -1.65 -13.91 12.40
N THR A 275 -2.43 -13.17 11.61
CA THR A 275 -3.64 -12.48 12.09
C THR A 275 -4.93 -12.95 11.44
N PHE A 276 -4.85 -13.61 10.28
CA PHE A 276 -6.02 -13.89 9.45
C PHE A 276 -7.05 -14.80 10.12
N SER A 277 -6.61 -15.85 10.83
CA SER A 277 -7.49 -16.72 11.62
C SER A 277 -8.29 -15.91 12.65
N THR A 278 -7.61 -15.00 13.35
CA THR A 278 -8.24 -14.09 14.31
C THR A 278 -9.19 -13.14 13.62
N SER A 279 -8.82 -12.58 12.48
CA SER A 279 -9.66 -11.70 11.67
C SER A 279 -10.99 -12.37 11.29
N VAL A 280 -10.93 -13.62 10.83
CA VAL A 280 -12.13 -14.41 10.52
C VAL A 280 -12.94 -14.70 11.79
N PHE A 281 -12.29 -15.02 12.90
CA PHE A 281 -12.97 -15.32 14.18
C PHE A 281 -13.70 -14.11 14.75
N VAL A 282 -13.06 -12.92 14.79
CA VAL A 282 -13.60 -11.74 15.47
C VAL A 282 -14.60 -10.95 14.63
N ALA A 283 -14.58 -11.01 13.31
CA ALA A 283 -15.55 -10.31 12.48
C ALA A 283 -16.99 -10.71 12.89
N LYS A 284 -17.91 -9.74 12.93
CA LYS A 284 -19.32 -10.00 13.29
C LYS A 284 -19.99 -10.98 12.32
N ARG A 285 -21.20 -11.44 12.64
CA ARG A 285 -22.06 -12.11 11.66
C ARG A 285 -22.33 -11.18 10.48
N MET A 286 -22.23 -11.68 9.25
CA MET A 286 -22.29 -10.92 7.99
C MET A 286 -21.18 -9.84 7.86
N GLY A 287 -20.18 -9.87 8.73
CA GLY A 287 -19.04 -8.95 8.67
C GLY A 287 -18.08 -9.29 7.53
N LYS A 288 -17.21 -8.34 7.21
CA LYS A 288 -16.28 -8.42 6.08
C LYS A 288 -14.83 -8.44 6.54
N ILE A 289 -14.02 -9.26 5.93
CA ILE A 289 -12.57 -9.24 6.06
C ILE A 289 -12.01 -8.82 4.70
N VAL A 290 -11.48 -7.61 4.60
CA VAL A 290 -10.88 -7.10 3.36
C VAL A 290 -9.38 -7.17 3.44
N THR A 291 -8.73 -7.79 2.45
CA THR A 291 -7.28 -7.97 2.42
C THR A 291 -6.66 -7.54 1.10
N CYS A 292 -5.49 -6.89 1.17
CA CYS A 292 -4.71 -6.46 0.00
C CYS A 292 -3.27 -7.01 0.00
N GLY A 293 -2.93 -7.85 0.96
CA GLY A 293 -1.58 -8.37 1.09
C GLY A 293 -1.43 -9.28 2.30
N ALA A 294 -0.24 -9.85 2.46
CA ALA A 294 0.06 -10.81 3.51
C ALA A 294 1.55 -10.73 3.90
N THR A 295 1.92 -9.71 4.70
CA THR A 295 3.33 -9.41 5.03
C THR A 295 3.99 -10.45 5.95
N THR A 296 3.21 -11.35 6.57
CA THR A 296 3.72 -12.45 7.41
C THR A 296 3.60 -13.83 6.77
N GLY A 297 3.10 -13.90 5.53
CA GLY A 297 2.96 -15.14 4.75
C GLY A 297 1.62 -15.26 4.05
N TYR A 298 1.63 -15.92 2.91
CA TYR A 298 0.50 -15.99 1.97
C TYR A 298 -0.48 -17.13 2.24
N GLU A 299 -0.02 -18.20 2.92
CA GLU A 299 -0.89 -19.31 3.30
C GLU A 299 -1.70 -18.95 4.54
N LEU A 300 -3.02 -18.91 4.38
CA LEU A 300 -3.94 -18.45 5.41
C LEU A 300 -4.78 -19.62 5.93
N THR A 301 -4.69 -19.86 7.23
CA THR A 301 -5.44 -20.92 7.92
C THR A 301 -6.54 -20.32 8.78
N PHE A 302 -7.76 -20.81 8.69
CA PHE A 302 -8.88 -20.40 9.54
C PHE A 302 -9.95 -21.50 9.64
N ASP A 303 -10.79 -21.44 10.66
CA ASP A 303 -11.93 -22.34 10.84
C ASP A 303 -13.09 -21.88 9.94
N ALA A 304 -13.33 -22.63 8.87
CA ALA A 304 -14.35 -22.31 7.87
C ALA A 304 -15.77 -22.22 8.46
N ARG A 305 -16.05 -22.89 9.60
CA ARG A 305 -17.35 -22.79 10.30
C ARG A 305 -17.69 -21.34 10.66
N TYR A 306 -16.70 -20.54 11.07
CA TYR A 306 -16.88 -19.12 11.35
C TYR A 306 -17.20 -18.30 10.11
N LEU A 307 -16.81 -18.76 8.93
CA LEU A 307 -17.12 -18.11 7.66
C LEU A 307 -18.58 -18.38 7.27
N TRP A 308 -18.94 -19.68 6.96
CA TRP A 308 -20.26 -19.97 6.40
C TRP A 308 -21.40 -19.88 7.41
N MET A 309 -21.24 -20.40 8.66
CA MET A 309 -22.30 -20.33 9.67
C MET A 309 -22.64 -18.91 10.10
N HIS A 310 -21.67 -18.00 9.97
CA HIS A 310 -21.86 -16.58 10.31
C HIS A 310 -22.01 -15.72 9.07
N GLN A 311 -22.08 -16.29 7.86
CA GLN A 311 -22.26 -15.57 6.59
C GLN A 311 -21.28 -14.42 6.40
N LYS A 312 -20.02 -14.61 6.81
CA LYS A 312 -18.97 -13.60 6.67
C LYS A 312 -18.44 -13.59 5.25
N GLN A 313 -17.82 -12.50 4.85
CA GLN A 313 -17.21 -12.33 3.53
C GLN A 313 -15.71 -12.11 3.67
N ILE A 314 -14.93 -12.79 2.84
CA ILE A 314 -13.51 -12.53 2.64
C ILE A 314 -13.37 -11.87 1.27
N LEU A 315 -12.85 -10.65 1.25
CA LEU A 315 -12.77 -9.79 0.07
C LEU A 315 -11.32 -9.53 -0.27
N GLY A 316 -10.90 -9.91 -1.47
CA GLY A 316 -9.63 -9.51 -2.05
C GLY A 316 -9.70 -8.06 -2.56
N SER A 317 -8.59 -7.33 -2.42
CA SER A 317 -8.41 -5.99 -2.98
C SER A 317 -6.97 -5.84 -3.44
N HIS A 318 -6.75 -5.33 -4.65
CA HIS A 318 -5.41 -5.15 -5.20
C HIS A 318 -5.24 -3.72 -5.69
N GLY A 319 -4.37 -2.94 -5.01
CA GLY A 319 -4.11 -1.55 -5.40
C GLY A 319 -5.38 -0.71 -5.50
N CYS A 320 -5.51 0.00 -6.61
CA CYS A 320 -6.68 0.80 -6.95
C CYS A 320 -6.83 0.86 -8.48
N ASN A 321 -8.02 1.14 -8.99
CA ASN A 321 -8.19 1.55 -10.38
C ASN A 321 -8.07 3.08 -10.53
N ALA A 322 -8.07 3.59 -11.76
CA ALA A 322 -7.95 5.02 -12.03
C ALA A 322 -9.09 5.84 -11.40
N TYR A 323 -10.32 5.32 -11.39
CA TYR A 323 -11.47 5.98 -10.79
C TYR A 323 -11.31 6.12 -9.26
N ASP A 324 -10.91 5.04 -8.59
CA ASP A 324 -10.65 5.07 -7.15
C ASP A 324 -9.53 6.06 -6.80
N ALA A 325 -8.44 6.06 -7.59
CA ALA A 325 -7.32 6.97 -7.40
C ALA A 325 -7.74 8.43 -7.57
N PHE A 326 -8.55 8.71 -8.60
CA PHE A 326 -9.08 10.05 -8.84
C PHE A 326 -9.94 10.55 -7.68
N ARG A 327 -10.91 9.72 -7.25
CA ARG A 327 -11.80 10.03 -6.12
C ARG A 327 -11.05 10.20 -4.81
N ALA A 328 -10.06 9.33 -4.57
CA ALA A 328 -9.21 9.44 -3.38
C ALA A 328 -8.37 10.73 -3.41
N ASN A 329 -7.74 11.06 -4.56
CA ASN A 329 -6.93 12.26 -4.68
C ASN A 329 -7.75 13.56 -4.44
N GLU A 330 -9.05 13.57 -4.80
CA GLU A 330 -9.94 14.69 -4.44
C GLU A 330 -10.04 14.92 -2.92
N LEU A 331 -9.94 13.86 -2.10
CA LEU A 331 -9.97 14.01 -0.63
C LEU A 331 -8.70 14.68 -0.10
N ILE A 332 -7.56 14.49 -0.78
CA ILE A 332 -6.33 15.25 -0.50
C ILE A 332 -6.52 16.72 -0.88
N PHE A 333 -7.00 17.02 -2.10
CA PHE A 333 -7.27 18.41 -2.53
C PHE A 333 -8.23 19.15 -1.60
N LYS A 334 -9.25 18.44 -1.09
CA LYS A 334 -10.21 18.98 -0.11
C LYS A 334 -9.66 19.02 1.32
N LYS A 335 -8.42 18.57 1.54
CA LYS A 335 -7.77 18.49 2.86
C LYS A 335 -8.53 17.64 3.89
N VAL A 336 -9.39 16.73 3.43
CA VAL A 336 -10.10 15.76 4.28
C VAL A 336 -9.12 14.69 4.76
N ILE A 337 -8.25 14.25 3.87
CA ILE A 337 -7.15 13.31 4.16
C ILE A 337 -5.83 14.06 3.98
N ARG A 338 -4.87 13.79 4.84
CA ARG A 338 -3.51 14.34 4.76
C ARG A 338 -2.47 13.23 4.57
N PRO A 339 -1.40 13.47 3.81
CA PRO A 339 -0.28 12.54 3.74
C PRO A 339 0.29 12.25 5.14
N THR A 340 0.72 11.01 5.35
CA THR A 340 1.24 10.55 6.64
C THR A 340 2.76 10.37 6.59
N LEU A 341 3.45 11.25 5.87
CA LEU A 341 4.92 11.29 5.80
C LEU A 341 5.49 11.56 7.19
N THR A 342 6.44 10.73 7.63
CA THR A 342 7.08 10.87 8.94
C THR A 342 8.60 10.97 8.85
N ARG A 343 9.20 10.51 7.76
CA ARG A 343 10.63 10.61 7.54
C ARG A 343 10.98 10.60 6.06
N THR A 344 11.97 11.40 5.70
CA THR A 344 12.54 11.50 4.37
C THR A 344 14.00 11.09 4.39
N TYR A 345 14.45 10.42 3.35
CA TYR A 345 15.82 9.99 3.13
C TYR A 345 16.36 10.65 1.84
N SER A 346 17.67 10.78 1.76
CA SER A 346 18.32 11.14 0.50
C SER A 346 18.26 9.99 -0.49
N PHE A 347 18.50 10.28 -1.78
CA PHE A 347 18.50 9.25 -2.82
C PHE A 347 19.53 8.15 -2.53
N ASP A 348 20.70 8.51 -2.03
CA ASP A 348 21.77 7.57 -1.73
C ASP A 348 21.46 6.64 -0.54
N GLU A 349 20.47 6.99 0.29
CA GLU A 349 20.03 6.20 1.45
C GLU A 349 18.85 5.25 1.16
N ALA A 350 18.43 5.12 -0.09
CA ALA A 350 17.23 4.35 -0.44
C ALA A 350 17.24 2.91 0.11
N ALA A 351 18.37 2.20 0.03
CA ALA A 351 18.46 0.84 0.56
C ALA A 351 18.33 0.79 2.10
N VAL A 352 18.91 1.78 2.80
CA VAL A 352 18.80 1.92 4.27
C VAL A 352 17.34 2.20 4.67
N ALA A 353 16.66 3.05 3.93
CA ALA A 353 15.26 3.36 4.17
C ALA A 353 14.34 2.13 4.02
N HIS A 354 14.65 1.22 3.11
CA HIS A 354 13.93 -0.05 2.97
C HIS A 354 14.24 -1.04 4.10
N GLU A 355 15.45 -1.04 4.66
CA GLU A 355 15.75 -1.83 5.86
C GLU A 355 14.95 -1.32 7.08
N GLU A 356 14.78 0.00 7.25
CA GLU A 356 13.92 0.54 8.31
C GLU A 356 12.46 0.12 8.14
N LEU A 357 11.97 0.12 6.90
CA LEU A 357 10.63 -0.39 6.59
C LEU A 357 10.50 -1.87 6.97
N LEU A 358 11.49 -2.68 6.61
CA LEU A 358 11.52 -4.12 6.91
C LEU A 358 11.57 -4.38 8.42
N ALA A 359 12.33 -3.59 9.17
CA ALA A 359 12.41 -3.67 10.63
C ALA A 359 11.12 -3.25 11.35
N ARG A 360 10.15 -2.65 10.64
CA ARG A 360 8.85 -2.18 11.19
C ARG A 360 8.97 -1.16 12.32
N HIS A 361 10.08 -0.42 12.40
CA HIS A 361 10.28 0.62 13.41
C HIS A 361 9.59 1.93 13.05
N HIS A 362 9.28 2.14 11.78
CA HIS A 362 8.61 3.34 11.27
C HIS A 362 7.14 3.44 11.70
N ARG A 363 6.60 4.64 11.59
CA ARG A 363 5.18 4.97 11.60
C ARG A 363 4.84 5.76 10.33
N GLY A 364 3.59 5.77 9.92
CA GLY A 364 3.16 6.47 8.70
C GLY A 364 3.90 6.02 7.45
N SER A 365 4.26 6.97 6.63
CA SER A 365 4.92 6.77 5.35
C SER A 365 6.36 7.30 5.37
N LEU A 366 7.21 6.66 4.59
CA LEU A 366 8.60 7.07 4.33
C LEU A 366 8.72 7.48 2.86
N ALA A 367 9.60 8.44 2.57
CA ALA A 367 9.90 8.90 1.22
C ALA A 367 11.40 9.08 0.99
N ILE A 368 11.78 9.11 -0.28
CA ILE A 368 13.13 9.41 -0.75
C ILE A 368 13.07 10.69 -1.57
N THR A 369 13.89 11.68 -1.26
CA THR A 369 14.13 12.83 -2.14
C THR A 369 15.09 12.38 -3.24
N VAL A 370 14.61 12.28 -4.48
CA VAL A 370 15.42 11.86 -5.64
C VAL A 370 16.18 13.05 -6.20
N LYS A 371 15.50 14.19 -6.37
CA LYS A 371 16.10 15.43 -6.84
C LYS A 371 15.59 16.61 -6.01
N ALA A 372 16.49 17.25 -5.29
CA ALA A 372 16.15 18.45 -4.53
C ALA A 372 15.64 19.57 -5.46
N GLN A 373 14.76 20.43 -4.94
CA GLN A 373 14.43 21.67 -5.67
C GLN A 373 15.69 22.52 -5.78
N SER A 374 16.05 22.88 -7.01
CA SER A 374 17.10 23.86 -7.30
C SER A 374 16.56 25.26 -7.08
#